data_5cd7c262e6128e13a8628ce454a7f8fe
#
_entry.id   5cd7c262e6128e13a8628ce454a7f8fe
#
_cell.length_a   1.000
_cell.length_b   1.000
_cell.length_c   1.000
_cell.angle_alpha   90.00
_cell.angle_beta   90.00
_cell.angle_gamma   90.00
#
_symmetry.space_group_name_H-M   'P 1'
#
loop_
_entity.id
_entity.type
_entity.pdbx_description
1 polymer ?
#
loop_
_entity_poly.entity_id
_entity_poly.type
_entity_poly.pdbx_seq_one_letter_code
_entity_poly.pdbx_strand_id
1 'polypeptide(L)'
;VLDDKLFARLVTEYEFESIFHMAALLSTRSEFAPDLAHQVNVNGTLSLLKVAADQTQRRDKPVTFIFPSSIAAYGLPDLETKARDNVVREWDWNYPTTMYGCNKLYCEMLGSYYGRYYMQLASSRPTMLDFRGLRFPGLISAFTLPSGGTTDYGPEMLHAAAEGKPYACFVREDTVLPFMAMPDAITALLKLAVVPREQLRRSVYNVTSFSLSAAEVRERVIRAFPQAEISFKPDFRRQGIVDSWPAGLNDHAARRDWNWQPAYDVDRAFDEYLIPNIIQSYS
;
A
#
# COMPACT_ATOMS: atom_id res chain seq x y z
N VAL A 1 5.72 17.66 2.60
CA VAL A 1 6.72 16.77 3.25
C VAL A 1 8.16 17.16 2.97
N LEU A 2 8.41 18.19 2.13
CA LEU A 2 9.76 18.68 1.78
C LEU A 2 10.09 20.02 2.45
N ASP A 3 9.31 20.48 3.41
CA ASP A 3 9.52 21.72 4.14
C ASP A 3 10.22 21.44 5.48
N ASP A 4 11.54 21.39 5.46
CA ASP A 4 12.36 21.12 6.67
C ASP A 4 12.19 22.26 7.72
N LYS A 5 11.89 23.50 7.31
CA LYS A 5 11.66 24.59 8.26
C LYS A 5 10.35 24.41 9.01
N LEU A 6 9.29 23.98 8.31
CA LEU A 6 8.03 23.61 8.95
C LEU A 6 8.23 22.46 9.93
N PHE A 7 8.96 21.41 9.55
CA PHE A 7 9.22 20.29 10.44
C PHE A 7 10.02 20.67 11.68
N ALA A 8 11.07 21.49 11.54
CA ALA A 8 11.84 21.99 12.67
C ALA A 8 10.96 22.79 13.66
N ARG A 9 10.01 23.57 13.14
CA ARG A 9 9.02 24.29 13.96
C ARG A 9 8.05 23.35 14.67
N LEU A 10 7.45 22.39 13.93
CA LEU A 10 6.52 21.42 14.49
C LEU A 10 7.12 20.60 15.64
N VAL A 11 8.38 20.17 15.51
CA VAL A 11 9.11 19.43 16.56
C VAL A 11 9.28 20.28 17.82
N THR A 12 9.39 21.59 17.68
CA THR A 12 9.59 22.52 18.80
C THR A 12 8.27 22.92 19.48
N GLU A 13 7.21 23.06 18.68
CA GLU A 13 5.90 23.55 19.15
C GLU A 13 4.98 22.44 19.65
N TYR A 14 5.15 21.19 19.14
CA TYR A 14 4.24 20.09 19.42
C TYR A 14 4.97 18.83 19.86
N GLU A 15 4.30 18.02 20.67
CA GLU A 15 4.71 16.67 21.05
C GLU A 15 3.87 15.66 20.27
N PHE A 16 4.56 14.73 19.58
CA PHE A 16 3.90 13.65 18.83
C PHE A 16 4.14 12.31 19.54
N GLU A 17 3.09 11.49 19.60
CA GLU A 17 3.19 10.08 20.02
C GLU A 17 3.16 9.13 18.83
N SER A 18 2.54 9.58 17.73
CA SER A 18 2.42 8.79 16.51
C SER A 18 2.48 9.66 15.27
N ILE A 19 3.10 9.14 14.21
CA ILE A 19 3.17 9.74 12.89
C ILE A 19 2.61 8.75 11.87
N PHE A 20 1.53 9.11 11.17
CA PHE A 20 1.00 8.37 10.03
C PHE A 20 1.48 9.04 8.75
N HIS A 21 2.48 8.45 8.10
CA HIS A 21 3.10 9.04 6.91
C HIS A 21 2.36 8.63 5.63
N MET A 22 1.28 9.35 5.30
CA MET A 22 0.41 9.05 4.17
C MET A 22 0.85 9.71 2.86
N ALA A 23 1.77 10.67 2.90
CA ALA A 23 2.17 11.44 1.72
C ALA A 23 3.08 10.63 0.80
N ALA A 24 2.67 10.44 -0.45
CA ALA A 24 3.47 9.81 -1.48
C ALA A 24 3.00 10.20 -2.89
N LEU A 25 3.93 10.19 -3.85
CA LEU A 25 3.60 10.05 -5.27
C LEU A 25 3.40 8.57 -5.59
N LEU A 26 2.23 8.24 -6.16
CA LEU A 26 1.83 6.86 -6.43
C LEU A 26 2.48 6.30 -7.71
N SER A 27 2.27 5.00 -7.95
CA SER A 27 2.96 4.19 -8.96
C SER A 27 3.08 4.84 -10.34
N THR A 28 1.97 5.14 -10.99
CA THR A 28 1.98 5.70 -12.36
C THR A 28 2.64 7.08 -12.41
N ARG A 29 2.34 7.97 -11.44
CA ARG A 29 2.98 9.29 -11.39
C ARG A 29 4.48 9.20 -11.11
N SER A 30 4.93 8.20 -10.38
CA SER A 30 6.33 7.97 -10.10
C SER A 30 7.11 7.55 -11.34
N GLU A 31 6.49 6.82 -12.28
CA GLU A 31 7.12 6.46 -13.56
C GLU A 31 7.24 7.66 -14.52
N PHE A 32 6.30 8.60 -14.48
CA PHE A 32 6.40 9.81 -15.29
C PHE A 32 7.33 10.88 -14.71
N ALA A 33 7.58 10.88 -13.40
CA ALA A 33 8.41 11.86 -12.72
C ALA A 33 9.29 11.20 -11.64
N PRO A 34 10.26 10.33 -12.02
CA PRO A 34 11.01 9.51 -11.06
C PRO A 34 11.82 10.34 -10.07
N ASP A 35 12.44 11.44 -10.49
CA ASP A 35 13.20 12.32 -9.60
C ASP A 35 12.33 13.00 -8.55
N LEU A 36 11.15 13.48 -8.96
CA LEU A 36 10.18 14.07 -8.03
C LEU A 36 9.62 13.01 -7.09
N ALA A 37 9.38 11.79 -7.60
CA ALA A 37 8.95 10.67 -6.78
C ALA A 37 9.99 10.33 -5.70
N HIS A 38 11.27 10.30 -6.06
CA HIS A 38 12.35 10.10 -5.09
C HIS A 38 12.36 11.21 -4.03
N GLN A 39 12.28 12.47 -4.44
CA GLN A 39 12.24 13.60 -3.50
C GLN A 39 11.08 13.49 -2.53
N VAL A 40 9.86 13.28 -3.01
CA VAL A 40 8.66 13.22 -2.16
C VAL A 40 8.65 11.95 -1.31
N ASN A 41 8.87 10.79 -1.93
CA ASN A 41 8.69 9.50 -1.26
C ASN A 41 9.87 9.18 -0.34
N VAL A 42 11.11 9.44 -0.76
CA VAL A 42 12.31 9.08 -0.01
C VAL A 42 12.76 10.22 0.90
N ASN A 43 13.02 11.42 0.35
CA ASN A 43 13.50 12.53 1.17
C ASN A 43 12.41 13.00 2.15
N GLY A 44 11.12 12.99 1.73
CA GLY A 44 10.00 13.28 2.62
C GLY A 44 9.90 12.29 3.77
N THR A 45 10.08 10.97 3.51
CA THR A 45 10.13 9.95 4.57
C THR A 45 11.34 10.16 5.47
N LEU A 46 12.52 10.45 4.92
CA LEU A 46 13.72 10.71 5.70
C LEU A 46 13.54 11.92 6.63
N SER A 47 12.95 13.02 6.14
CA SER A 47 12.67 14.21 6.96
C SER A 47 11.74 13.88 8.12
N LEU A 48 10.67 13.10 7.89
CA LEU A 48 9.77 12.67 8.97
C LEU A 48 10.39 11.68 9.95
N LEU A 49 11.27 10.77 9.48
CA LEU A 49 12.01 9.88 10.38
C LEU A 49 12.98 10.65 11.29
N LYS A 50 13.62 11.72 10.78
CA LYS A 50 14.43 12.64 11.59
C LYS A 50 13.58 13.35 12.63
N VAL A 51 12.41 13.87 12.24
CA VAL A 51 11.42 14.47 13.16
C VAL A 51 11.04 13.50 14.27
N ALA A 52 10.73 12.24 13.91
CA ALA A 52 10.37 11.22 14.89
C ALA A 52 11.54 10.90 15.84
N ALA A 53 12.76 10.76 15.31
CA ALA A 53 13.95 10.50 16.13
C ALA A 53 14.24 11.67 17.09
N ASP A 54 14.14 12.92 16.63
CA ASP A 54 14.33 14.10 17.45
C ASP A 54 13.27 14.19 18.58
N GLN A 55 12.00 13.87 18.27
CA GLN A 55 10.94 13.77 19.28
C GLN A 55 11.25 12.73 20.34
N THR A 56 11.73 11.53 19.98
CA THR A 56 12.09 10.51 20.98
C THR A 56 13.19 10.98 21.91
N GLN A 57 14.19 11.70 21.39
CA GLN A 57 15.29 12.22 22.19
C GLN A 57 14.86 13.33 23.16
N ARG A 58 14.03 14.27 22.70
CA ARG A 58 13.53 15.41 23.49
C ARG A 58 12.61 14.97 24.63
N ARG A 59 11.72 14.02 24.32
CA ARG A 59 10.68 13.59 25.27
C ARG A 59 11.12 12.44 26.18
N ASP A 60 12.18 11.72 25.84
CA ASP A 60 12.56 10.43 26.44
C ASP A 60 11.40 9.41 26.43
N LYS A 61 10.63 9.38 25.32
CA LYS A 61 9.47 8.53 25.11
C LYS A 61 9.46 7.97 23.68
N PRO A 62 8.88 6.78 23.46
CA PRO A 62 8.75 6.24 22.13
C PRO A 62 7.82 7.07 21.21
N VAL A 63 8.14 7.09 19.93
CA VAL A 63 7.26 7.62 18.86
C VAL A 63 6.98 6.50 17.89
N THR A 64 5.71 6.20 17.66
CA THR A 64 5.27 5.22 16.67
C THR A 64 5.20 5.86 15.28
N PHE A 65 5.90 5.25 14.30
CA PHE A 65 5.90 5.72 12.92
C PHE A 65 5.22 4.69 12.02
N ILE A 66 4.05 5.02 11.50
CA ILE A 66 3.26 4.16 10.62
C ILE A 66 3.55 4.51 9.16
N PHE A 67 4.00 3.50 8.41
CA PHE A 67 4.39 3.64 7.01
C PHE A 67 3.57 2.72 6.10
N PRO A 68 2.65 3.27 5.28
CA PRO A 68 1.99 2.51 4.22
C PRO A 68 2.97 2.18 3.10
N SER A 69 3.38 0.92 3.04
CA SER A 69 4.13 0.35 1.93
C SER A 69 3.18 -0.31 0.92
N SER A 70 3.68 -1.09 -0.01
CA SER A 70 2.92 -1.59 -1.15
C SER A 70 3.44 -2.93 -1.66
N ILE A 71 2.59 -3.71 -2.34
CA ILE A 71 2.99 -4.86 -3.16
C ILE A 71 4.03 -4.48 -4.22
N ALA A 72 4.11 -3.20 -4.60
CA ALA A 72 5.11 -2.71 -5.54
C ALA A 72 6.57 -2.88 -5.04
N ALA A 73 6.78 -3.16 -3.75
CA ALA A 73 8.09 -3.53 -3.20
C ALA A 73 8.59 -4.89 -3.69
N TYR A 74 7.71 -5.71 -4.25
CA TYR A 74 8.03 -6.99 -4.87
C TYR A 74 8.35 -6.84 -6.37
N GLY A 75 9.12 -7.80 -6.90
CA GLY A 75 9.37 -7.91 -8.33
C GLY A 75 9.73 -9.33 -8.72
N LEU A 76 8.76 -10.05 -9.31
CA LEU A 76 8.96 -11.38 -9.87
C LEU A 76 9.49 -11.24 -11.31
N PRO A 77 10.44 -12.07 -11.74
CA PRO A 77 11.13 -11.87 -13.01
C PRO A 77 10.27 -12.21 -14.23
N ASP A 78 9.32 -13.14 -14.09
CA ASP A 78 8.48 -13.63 -15.17
C ASP A 78 7.18 -14.29 -14.67
N LEU A 79 6.27 -14.60 -15.61
CA LEU A 79 4.97 -15.20 -15.31
C LEU A 79 5.08 -16.66 -14.80
N GLU A 80 6.12 -17.41 -15.18
CA GLU A 80 6.35 -18.76 -14.68
C GLU A 80 6.68 -18.72 -13.18
N THR A 81 7.57 -17.82 -12.78
CA THR A 81 7.87 -17.56 -11.36
C THR A 81 6.64 -17.07 -10.61
N LYS A 82 5.85 -16.16 -11.19
CA LYS A 82 4.61 -15.69 -10.59
C LYS A 82 3.59 -16.82 -10.39
N ALA A 83 3.49 -17.74 -11.33
CA ALA A 83 2.59 -18.90 -11.21
C ALA A 83 3.06 -19.89 -10.13
N ARG A 84 4.37 -20.12 -10.04
CA ARG A 84 4.97 -21.01 -9.04
C ARG A 84 4.94 -20.42 -7.62
N ASP A 85 5.36 -19.15 -7.48
CA ASP A 85 5.50 -18.45 -6.21
C ASP A 85 4.35 -17.41 -6.05
N ASN A 86 3.13 -17.85 -6.31
CA ASN A 86 1.94 -17.01 -6.45
C ASN A 86 1.56 -16.25 -5.17
N VAL A 87 1.98 -16.72 -3.98
CA VAL A 87 1.75 -16.08 -2.68
C VAL A 87 3.10 -15.83 -2.00
N VAL A 88 3.46 -14.56 -1.84
CA VAL A 88 4.78 -14.15 -1.34
C VAL A 88 4.75 -13.67 0.11
N ARG A 89 5.84 -13.93 0.84
CA ARG A 89 6.09 -13.44 2.19
C ARG A 89 6.93 -12.17 2.13
N GLU A 90 7.06 -11.46 3.24
CA GLU A 90 7.74 -10.16 3.32
C GLU A 90 9.22 -10.17 2.89
N TRP A 91 9.89 -11.32 2.91
CA TRP A 91 11.29 -11.46 2.48
C TRP A 91 11.48 -12.07 1.11
N ASP A 92 10.40 -12.52 0.44
CA ASP A 92 10.48 -13.08 -0.89
C ASP A 92 10.50 -11.94 -1.93
N TRP A 93 11.19 -12.13 -3.03
CA TRP A 93 11.13 -11.30 -4.24
C TRP A 93 11.18 -9.77 -4.03
N ASN A 94 12.00 -9.28 -3.10
CA ASN A 94 12.22 -7.85 -2.86
C ASN A 94 13.12 -7.23 -3.96
N TYR A 95 12.66 -7.28 -5.20
CA TYR A 95 13.34 -6.78 -6.39
C TYR A 95 12.42 -5.89 -7.23
N PRO A 96 11.98 -4.73 -6.69
CA PRO A 96 11.00 -3.88 -7.34
C PRO A 96 11.45 -3.43 -8.73
N THR A 97 10.51 -3.39 -9.67
CA THR A 97 10.73 -3.02 -11.08
C THR A 97 10.26 -1.60 -11.40
N THR A 98 9.71 -0.88 -10.42
CA THR A 98 9.19 0.49 -10.58
C THR A 98 9.88 1.45 -9.62
N MET A 99 9.95 2.74 -9.98
CA MET A 99 10.48 3.79 -9.09
C MET A 99 9.70 3.84 -7.78
N TYR A 100 8.38 3.72 -7.85
CA TYR A 100 7.53 3.67 -6.65
C TYR A 100 7.89 2.49 -5.73
N GLY A 101 8.04 1.31 -6.31
CA GLY A 101 8.44 0.10 -5.56
C GLY A 101 9.83 0.23 -4.94
N CYS A 102 10.81 0.75 -5.70
CA CYS A 102 12.15 1.05 -5.19
C CYS A 102 12.10 2.03 -4.01
N ASN A 103 11.31 3.11 -4.14
CA ASN A 103 11.15 4.08 -3.05
C ASN A 103 10.51 3.45 -1.82
N LYS A 104 9.45 2.64 -1.98
CA LYS A 104 8.77 1.99 -0.86
C LYS A 104 9.70 1.01 -0.13
N LEU A 105 10.37 0.12 -0.87
CA LEU A 105 11.31 -0.84 -0.28
C LEU A 105 12.47 -0.14 0.43
N TYR A 106 13.07 0.89 -0.18
CA TYR A 106 14.13 1.67 0.45
C TYR A 106 13.65 2.32 1.75
N CYS A 107 12.46 2.91 1.77
CA CYS A 107 11.89 3.53 2.96
C CYS A 107 11.57 2.50 4.07
N GLU A 108 11.18 1.27 3.74
CA GLU A 108 11.05 0.18 4.72
C GLU A 108 12.40 -0.13 5.39
N MET A 109 13.46 -0.23 4.59
CA MET A 109 14.82 -0.48 5.10
C MET A 109 15.32 0.71 5.94
N LEU A 110 15.09 1.93 5.46
CA LEU A 110 15.46 3.15 6.17
C LEU A 110 14.72 3.27 7.51
N GLY A 111 13.40 3.05 7.52
CA GLY A 111 12.60 3.05 8.73
C GLY A 111 13.04 1.97 9.73
N SER A 112 13.36 0.77 9.23
CA SER A 112 13.92 -0.31 10.07
C SER A 112 15.28 0.07 10.65
N TYR A 113 16.14 0.77 9.90
CA TYR A 113 17.40 1.31 10.40
C TYR A 113 17.17 2.32 11.52
N TYR A 114 16.28 3.31 11.30
CA TYR A 114 15.94 4.32 12.31
C TYR A 114 15.33 3.72 13.57
N GLY A 115 14.54 2.65 13.43
CA GLY A 115 13.89 1.97 14.56
C GLY A 115 14.80 1.01 15.34
N ARG A 116 15.98 0.63 14.82
CA ARG A 116 16.83 -0.41 15.45
C ARG A 116 18.29 -0.03 15.62
N TYR A 117 18.85 0.72 14.66
CA TYR A 117 20.30 0.90 14.54
C TYR A 117 20.72 2.37 14.47
N TYR A 118 19.77 3.30 14.58
CA TYR A 118 20.03 4.73 14.36
C TYR A 118 21.16 5.23 15.23
N MET A 119 22.19 5.81 14.58
CA MET A 119 23.38 6.37 15.20
C MET A 119 24.12 5.37 16.14
N GLN A 120 24.12 4.08 15.84
CA GLN A 120 24.67 3.01 16.69
C GLN A 120 26.15 3.19 17.09
N LEU A 121 26.93 4.00 16.36
CA LEU A 121 28.32 4.34 16.72
C LEU A 121 28.45 5.71 17.38
N ALA A 122 27.47 6.57 17.30
CA ALA A 122 27.52 7.95 17.75
C ALA A 122 26.65 8.22 18.99
N SER A 123 25.65 7.39 19.24
CA SER A 123 24.75 7.52 20.39
C SER A 123 24.98 6.41 21.42
N SER A 124 25.06 6.81 22.69
CA SER A 124 25.10 5.86 23.82
C SER A 124 23.70 5.35 24.22
N ARG A 125 22.64 5.91 23.64
CA ARG A 125 21.24 5.54 23.93
C ARG A 125 20.65 4.80 22.74
N PRO A 126 19.86 3.73 22.96
CA PRO A 126 19.10 3.10 21.91
C PRO A 126 18.04 4.05 21.36
N THR A 127 17.68 3.86 20.08
CA THR A 127 16.55 4.58 19.52
C THR A 127 15.24 4.15 20.16
N MET A 128 14.33 5.10 20.37
CA MET A 128 12.96 4.84 20.81
C MET A 128 11.93 5.03 19.69
N LEU A 129 12.38 5.20 18.45
CA LEU A 129 11.49 5.23 17.30
C LEU A 129 10.95 3.83 17.01
N ASP A 130 9.64 3.69 16.99
CA ASP A 130 8.95 2.44 16.68
C ASP A 130 8.38 2.49 15.26
N PHE A 131 9.18 2.03 14.30
CA PHE A 131 8.80 1.98 12.88
C PHE A 131 7.97 0.75 12.57
N ARG A 132 6.81 0.96 11.94
CA ARG A 132 5.84 -0.07 11.55
C ARG A 132 5.34 0.15 10.14
N GLY A 133 5.65 -0.79 9.24
CA GLY A 133 5.24 -0.76 7.83
C GLY A 133 4.14 -1.78 7.52
N LEU A 134 3.25 -1.43 6.59
CA LEU A 134 2.28 -2.35 5.99
C LEU A 134 2.44 -2.37 4.49
N ARG A 135 2.68 -3.55 3.90
CA ARG A 135 2.59 -3.74 2.45
C ARG A 135 1.15 -4.02 2.09
N PHE A 136 0.52 -3.02 1.51
CA PHE A 136 -0.85 -3.12 1.02
C PHE A 136 -0.92 -3.73 -0.36
N PRO A 137 -1.97 -4.53 -0.64
CA PRO A 137 -2.35 -4.95 -1.99
C PRO A 137 -2.98 -3.79 -2.78
N GLY A 138 -3.64 -4.08 -3.89
CA GLY A 138 -4.50 -3.12 -4.57
C GLY A 138 -5.64 -2.68 -3.64
N LEU A 139 -5.66 -1.40 -3.28
CA LEU A 139 -6.74 -0.85 -2.45
C LEU A 139 -7.90 -0.42 -3.32
N ILE A 140 -9.11 -0.86 -2.97
CA ILE A 140 -10.35 -0.50 -3.66
C ILE A 140 -11.25 0.32 -2.74
N SER A 141 -11.73 1.46 -3.25
CA SER A 141 -12.56 2.39 -2.52
C SER A 141 -13.82 2.74 -3.30
N ALA A 142 -14.97 2.76 -2.59
CA ALA A 142 -16.23 3.22 -3.17
C ALA A 142 -16.32 4.75 -3.26
N PHE A 143 -15.50 5.48 -2.48
CA PHE A 143 -15.60 6.93 -2.32
C PHE A 143 -14.46 7.72 -2.97
N THR A 144 -13.43 7.02 -3.45
CA THR A 144 -12.28 7.65 -4.10
C THR A 144 -12.28 7.28 -5.58
N LEU A 145 -12.40 8.28 -6.44
CA LEU A 145 -12.30 8.06 -7.88
C LEU A 145 -10.90 7.54 -8.24
N PRO A 146 -10.82 6.52 -9.12
CA PRO A 146 -9.54 6.04 -9.61
C PRO A 146 -8.78 7.16 -10.31
N SER A 147 -7.48 7.22 -10.11
CA SER A 147 -6.61 8.29 -10.63
C SER A 147 -5.58 7.80 -11.64
N GLY A 148 -5.80 6.61 -12.22
CA GLY A 148 -4.90 5.97 -13.18
C GLY A 148 -3.76 5.20 -12.54
N GLY A 149 -3.94 4.72 -11.32
CA GLY A 149 -3.01 3.82 -10.64
C GLY A 149 -2.88 2.47 -11.37
N THR A 150 -1.82 1.73 -11.09
CA THR A 150 -1.54 0.45 -11.77
C THR A 150 -2.58 -0.63 -11.43
N THR A 151 -3.23 -0.55 -10.27
CA THR A 151 -4.30 -1.47 -9.84
C THR A 151 -5.71 -0.92 -10.05
N ASP A 152 -5.83 0.27 -10.63
CA ASP A 152 -7.10 1.00 -10.72
C ASP A 152 -8.09 0.40 -11.72
N TYR A 153 -7.69 -0.60 -12.53
CA TYR A 153 -8.59 -1.22 -13.50
C TYR A 153 -9.86 -1.81 -12.84
N GLY A 154 -9.77 -2.32 -11.61
CA GLY A 154 -10.91 -2.83 -10.87
C GLY A 154 -11.92 -1.73 -10.50
N PRO A 155 -11.52 -0.70 -9.74
CA PRO A 155 -12.36 0.48 -9.51
C PRO A 155 -12.83 1.17 -10.78
N GLU A 156 -11.98 1.31 -11.80
CA GLU A 156 -12.36 1.92 -13.09
C GLU A 156 -13.49 1.18 -13.80
N MET A 157 -13.50 -0.18 -13.77
CA MET A 157 -14.61 -0.98 -14.28
C MET A 157 -15.94 -0.66 -13.57
N LEU A 158 -15.92 -0.56 -12.24
CA LEU A 158 -17.09 -0.27 -11.42
C LEU A 158 -17.65 1.12 -11.71
N HIS A 159 -16.79 2.14 -11.71
CA HIS A 159 -17.20 3.52 -11.96
C HIS A 159 -17.71 3.72 -13.39
N ALA A 160 -17.02 3.16 -14.40
CA ALA A 160 -17.47 3.23 -15.78
C ALA A 160 -18.83 2.54 -15.98
N ALA A 161 -19.04 1.38 -15.36
CA ALA A 161 -20.31 0.67 -15.41
C ALA A 161 -21.46 1.47 -14.76
N ALA A 162 -21.20 2.10 -13.60
CA ALA A 162 -22.17 2.94 -12.91
C ALA A 162 -22.52 4.21 -13.71
N GLU A 163 -21.56 4.77 -14.45
CA GLU A 163 -21.77 5.90 -15.37
C GLU A 163 -22.42 5.50 -16.71
N GLY A 164 -22.61 4.20 -17.00
CA GLY A 164 -23.08 3.70 -18.30
C GLY A 164 -22.08 3.94 -19.44
N LYS A 165 -20.78 4.04 -19.13
CA LYS A 165 -19.71 4.25 -20.11
C LYS A 165 -19.00 2.94 -20.45
N PRO A 166 -18.65 2.71 -21.74
CA PRO A 166 -17.83 1.57 -22.10
C PRO A 166 -16.43 1.71 -21.50
N TYR A 167 -15.86 0.57 -21.06
CA TYR A 167 -14.52 0.52 -20.49
C TYR A 167 -13.63 -0.53 -21.16
N ALA A 168 -12.42 -0.14 -21.52
CA ALA A 168 -11.39 -1.03 -22.05
C ALA A 168 -10.32 -1.28 -20.99
N CYS A 169 -10.37 -2.43 -20.34
CA CYS A 169 -9.42 -2.80 -19.29
C CYS A 169 -8.01 -2.92 -19.86
N PHE A 170 -7.07 -2.23 -19.24
CA PHE A 170 -5.69 -2.14 -19.72
C PHE A 170 -4.80 -3.31 -19.28
N VAL A 171 -5.34 -4.32 -18.60
CA VAL A 171 -4.65 -5.57 -18.30
C VAL A 171 -5.35 -6.74 -18.98
N ARG A 172 -4.63 -7.88 -19.09
CA ARG A 172 -5.21 -9.14 -19.58
C ARG A 172 -6.28 -9.66 -18.62
N GLU A 173 -7.23 -10.40 -19.15
CA GLU A 173 -8.32 -10.99 -18.37
C GLU A 173 -7.84 -11.98 -17.28
N ASP A 174 -6.72 -12.68 -17.55
CA ASP A 174 -6.09 -13.65 -16.63
C ASP A 174 -5.17 -13.02 -15.57
N THR A 175 -5.01 -11.69 -15.57
CA THR A 175 -4.16 -10.98 -14.62
C THR A 175 -4.72 -11.05 -13.21
N VAL A 176 -4.05 -11.81 -12.34
CA VAL A 176 -4.43 -11.95 -10.93
C VAL A 176 -3.61 -11.01 -10.06
N LEU A 177 -4.29 -10.24 -9.20
CA LEU A 177 -3.68 -9.40 -8.15
C LEU A 177 -4.42 -9.55 -6.82
N PRO A 178 -3.74 -9.34 -5.69
CA PRO A 178 -4.40 -9.25 -4.40
C PRO A 178 -5.04 -7.87 -4.22
N PHE A 179 -6.18 -7.85 -3.53
CA PHE A 179 -6.96 -6.65 -3.23
C PHE A 179 -7.39 -6.58 -1.77
N MET A 180 -7.78 -5.38 -1.35
CA MET A 180 -8.34 -5.10 -0.04
C MET A 180 -9.29 -3.90 -0.13
N ALA A 181 -10.43 -3.97 0.54
CA ALA A 181 -11.34 -2.84 0.69
C ALA A 181 -10.72 -1.74 1.57
N MET A 182 -10.92 -0.47 1.21
CA MET A 182 -10.36 0.67 1.94
C MET A 182 -10.66 0.68 3.44
N PRO A 183 -11.87 0.30 3.93
CA PRO A 183 -12.14 0.19 5.37
C PRO A 183 -11.21 -0.78 6.10
N ASP A 184 -10.85 -1.91 5.47
CA ASP A 184 -9.90 -2.86 6.04
C ASP A 184 -8.49 -2.27 6.09
N ALA A 185 -8.07 -1.52 5.06
CA ALA A 185 -6.77 -0.87 5.05
C ALA A 185 -6.65 0.16 6.18
N ILE A 186 -7.69 0.95 6.42
CA ILE A 186 -7.74 1.91 7.54
C ILE A 186 -7.68 1.16 8.87
N THR A 187 -8.46 0.10 9.01
CA THR A 187 -8.48 -0.75 10.21
C THR A 187 -7.11 -1.36 10.48
N ALA A 188 -6.40 -1.84 9.44
CA ALA A 188 -5.06 -2.38 9.57
C ALA A 188 -4.06 -1.36 10.11
N LEU A 189 -4.08 -0.11 9.58
CA LEU A 189 -3.22 0.97 10.06
C LEU A 189 -3.49 1.30 11.54
N LEU A 190 -4.76 1.47 11.90
CA LEU A 190 -5.16 1.82 13.26
C LEU A 190 -4.86 0.70 14.26
N LYS A 191 -5.16 -0.56 13.90
CA LYS A 191 -4.80 -1.71 14.74
C LYS A 191 -3.29 -1.80 14.94
N LEU A 192 -2.50 -1.75 13.86
CA LEU A 192 -1.04 -1.84 13.97
C LEU A 192 -0.46 -0.70 14.83
N ALA A 193 -1.04 0.50 14.77
CA ALA A 193 -0.56 1.65 15.53
C ALA A 193 -0.62 1.44 17.05
N VAL A 194 -1.57 0.67 17.56
CA VAL A 194 -1.80 0.47 19.00
C VAL A 194 -1.29 -0.86 19.54
N VAL A 195 -0.73 -1.74 18.69
CA VAL A 195 -0.15 -3.01 19.14
C VAL A 195 1.05 -2.74 20.06
N PRO A 196 1.18 -3.42 21.22
CA PRO A 196 2.38 -3.34 22.03
C PRO A 196 3.64 -3.73 21.22
N ARG A 197 4.71 -2.93 21.33
CA ARG A 197 5.93 -3.11 20.51
C ARG A 197 6.54 -4.49 20.66
N GLU A 198 6.49 -5.04 21.86
CA GLU A 198 7.02 -6.36 22.22
C GLU A 198 6.32 -7.54 21.53
N GLN A 199 5.09 -7.35 21.04
CA GLN A 199 4.36 -8.36 20.28
C GLN A 199 4.82 -8.39 18.80
N LEU A 200 5.39 -7.28 18.32
CA LEU A 200 5.79 -7.15 16.94
C LEU A 200 7.17 -7.78 16.70
N ARG A 201 7.20 -8.88 15.94
CA ARG A 201 8.43 -9.58 15.57
C ARG A 201 9.11 -8.99 14.33
N ARG A 202 8.42 -8.09 13.62
CA ARG A 202 8.86 -7.45 12.38
C ARG A 202 8.61 -5.97 12.40
N SER A 203 9.32 -5.25 11.54
CA SER A 203 9.04 -3.83 11.27
C SER A 203 8.05 -3.65 10.11
N VAL A 204 7.89 -4.64 9.24
CA VAL A 204 7.02 -4.59 8.06
C VAL A 204 6.21 -5.88 7.97
N TYR A 205 4.94 -5.75 7.66
CA TYR A 205 3.97 -6.84 7.51
C TYR A 205 3.23 -6.75 6.19
N ASN A 206 2.97 -7.90 5.58
CA ASN A 206 1.95 -8.03 4.56
C ASN A 206 0.55 -8.00 5.19
N VAL A 207 -0.39 -7.36 4.50
CA VAL A 207 -1.82 -7.45 4.78
C VAL A 207 -2.57 -7.64 3.47
N THR A 208 -3.61 -8.48 3.49
CA THR A 208 -4.43 -8.75 2.29
C THR A 208 -5.83 -9.21 2.69
N SER A 209 -6.77 -9.15 1.75
CA SER A 209 -8.12 -9.71 1.94
C SER A 209 -8.40 -10.84 0.96
N PHE A 210 -8.31 -10.59 -0.33
CA PHE A 210 -8.61 -11.57 -1.38
C PHE A 210 -7.76 -11.31 -2.63
N SER A 211 -7.71 -12.28 -3.53
CA SER A 211 -7.11 -12.12 -4.87
C SER A 211 -8.15 -12.40 -5.93
N LEU A 212 -8.14 -11.60 -7.02
CA LEU A 212 -9.04 -11.76 -8.15
C LEU A 212 -8.29 -11.58 -9.46
N SER A 213 -8.70 -12.31 -10.49
CA SER A 213 -8.37 -12.00 -11.87
C SER A 213 -9.19 -10.80 -12.37
N ALA A 214 -8.71 -10.14 -13.41
CA ALA A 214 -9.46 -9.06 -14.05
C ALA A 214 -10.78 -9.55 -14.64
N ALA A 215 -10.84 -10.81 -15.13
CA ALA A 215 -12.07 -11.46 -15.57
C ALA A 215 -13.08 -11.62 -14.43
N GLU A 216 -12.66 -12.08 -13.25
CA GLU A 216 -13.53 -12.22 -12.08
C GLU A 216 -14.06 -10.87 -11.59
N VAL A 217 -13.24 -9.81 -11.65
CA VAL A 217 -13.72 -8.43 -11.37
C VAL A 217 -14.81 -8.03 -12.37
N ARG A 218 -14.56 -8.24 -13.68
CA ARG A 218 -15.54 -7.95 -14.74
C ARG A 218 -16.86 -8.70 -14.53
N GLU A 219 -16.82 -9.98 -14.19
CA GLU A 219 -18.01 -10.79 -13.93
C GLU A 219 -18.88 -10.21 -12.81
N ARG A 220 -18.25 -9.76 -11.72
CA ARG A 220 -18.94 -9.11 -10.59
C ARG A 220 -19.55 -7.78 -11.00
N VAL A 221 -18.83 -6.99 -11.80
CA VAL A 221 -19.33 -5.71 -12.32
C VAL A 221 -20.53 -5.94 -13.24
N ILE A 222 -20.47 -6.89 -14.19
CA ILE A 222 -21.59 -7.20 -15.10
C ILE A 222 -22.80 -7.74 -14.34
N ARG A 223 -22.59 -8.52 -13.28
CA ARG A 223 -23.70 -8.99 -12.41
C ARG A 223 -24.46 -7.82 -11.77
N ALA A 224 -23.74 -6.80 -11.32
CA ALA A 224 -24.35 -5.60 -10.70
C ALA A 224 -24.89 -4.60 -11.75
N PHE A 225 -24.24 -4.52 -12.89
CA PHE A 225 -24.56 -3.61 -13.99
C PHE A 225 -24.69 -4.40 -15.31
N PRO A 226 -25.85 -5.05 -15.57
CA PRO A 226 -26.00 -5.95 -16.72
C PRO A 226 -25.81 -5.30 -18.09
N GLN A 227 -25.90 -3.98 -18.18
CA GLN A 227 -25.68 -3.20 -19.41
C GLN A 227 -24.24 -2.70 -19.57
N ALA A 228 -23.33 -3.06 -18.66
CA ALA A 228 -21.95 -2.59 -18.70
C ALA A 228 -21.20 -3.20 -19.90
N GLU A 229 -20.56 -2.33 -20.68
CA GLU A 229 -19.71 -2.71 -21.80
C GLU A 229 -18.24 -2.69 -21.39
N ILE A 230 -17.72 -3.88 -20.97
CA ILE A 230 -16.33 -4.02 -20.53
C ILE A 230 -15.59 -4.97 -21.47
N SER A 231 -14.54 -4.46 -22.09
CA SER A 231 -13.60 -5.20 -22.95
C SER A 231 -12.20 -5.23 -22.36
N PHE A 232 -11.33 -6.09 -22.90
CA PHE A 232 -9.91 -6.14 -22.54
C PHE A 232 -9.07 -5.62 -23.70
N LYS A 233 -8.25 -4.61 -23.42
CA LYS A 233 -7.27 -4.05 -24.35
C LYS A 233 -5.97 -3.76 -23.58
N PRO A 234 -5.15 -4.77 -23.34
CA PRO A 234 -3.96 -4.63 -22.52
C PRO A 234 -3.02 -3.54 -23.02
N ASP A 235 -2.63 -2.64 -22.13
CA ASP A 235 -1.51 -1.73 -22.33
C ASP A 235 -0.23 -2.47 -21.99
N PHE A 236 0.62 -2.68 -22.97
CA PHE A 236 1.83 -3.50 -22.84
C PHE A 236 2.75 -3.07 -21.70
N ARG A 237 2.88 -1.75 -21.47
CA ARG A 237 3.76 -1.22 -20.41
C ARG A 237 3.15 -1.41 -19.04
N ARG A 238 1.88 -1.09 -18.87
CA ARG A 238 1.15 -1.29 -17.61
C ARG A 238 1.02 -2.78 -17.27
N GLN A 239 0.80 -3.62 -18.26
CA GLN A 239 0.76 -5.07 -18.10
C GLN A 239 2.09 -5.61 -17.57
N GLY A 240 3.23 -5.18 -18.10
CA GLY A 240 4.55 -5.60 -17.64
C GLY A 240 4.79 -5.28 -16.14
N ILE A 241 4.25 -4.16 -15.66
CA ILE A 241 4.33 -3.80 -14.24
C ILE A 241 3.53 -4.79 -13.39
N VAL A 242 2.26 -5.03 -13.71
CA VAL A 242 1.42 -5.94 -12.90
C VAL A 242 1.85 -7.41 -13.02
N ASP A 243 2.48 -7.79 -14.13
CA ASP A 243 3.07 -9.12 -14.28
C ASP A 243 4.23 -9.37 -13.33
N SER A 244 4.99 -8.32 -12.96
CA SER A 244 6.06 -8.40 -11.97
C SER A 244 5.58 -8.42 -10.52
N TRP A 245 4.30 -8.17 -10.25
CA TRP A 245 3.75 -8.17 -8.90
C TRP A 245 3.14 -9.54 -8.54
N PRO A 246 3.16 -9.96 -7.25
CA PRO A 246 2.63 -11.25 -6.85
C PRO A 246 1.12 -11.35 -7.05
N ALA A 247 0.63 -12.57 -7.28
CA ALA A 247 -0.80 -12.84 -7.38
C ALA A 247 -1.50 -12.86 -6.01
N GLY A 248 -0.75 -13.04 -4.92
CA GLY A 248 -1.24 -13.05 -3.56
C GLY A 248 -0.17 -12.68 -2.54
N LEU A 249 -0.60 -12.29 -1.35
CA LEU A 249 0.27 -11.96 -0.22
C LEU A 249 0.03 -12.94 0.94
N ASN A 250 1.12 -13.41 1.54
CA ASN A 250 1.06 -14.16 2.78
C ASN A 250 1.06 -13.18 3.97
N ASP A 251 -0.07 -13.04 4.63
CA ASP A 251 -0.26 -12.18 5.80
C ASP A 251 -0.21 -12.94 7.14
N HIS A 252 0.32 -14.17 7.13
CA HIS A 252 0.40 -15.03 8.31
C HIS A 252 1.13 -14.36 9.48
N ALA A 253 2.17 -13.57 9.21
CA ALA A 253 2.90 -12.85 10.25
C ALA A 253 2.00 -11.80 10.94
N ALA A 254 1.21 -11.05 10.19
CA ALA A 254 0.27 -10.09 10.73
C ALA A 254 -0.82 -10.77 11.56
N ARG A 255 -1.38 -11.88 11.08
CA ARG A 255 -2.38 -12.68 11.80
C ARG A 255 -1.83 -13.21 13.13
N ARG A 256 -0.61 -13.74 13.11
CA ARG A 256 0.04 -14.31 14.30
C ARG A 256 0.44 -13.25 15.34
N ASP A 257 1.06 -12.14 14.89
CA ASP A 257 1.71 -11.20 15.79
C ASP A 257 0.73 -10.16 16.37
N TRP A 258 -0.30 -9.77 15.63
CA TRP A 258 -1.27 -8.76 16.07
C TRP A 258 -2.72 -9.05 15.68
N ASN A 259 -3.04 -10.33 15.45
CA ASN A 259 -4.40 -10.82 15.20
C ASN A 259 -5.11 -10.06 14.07
N TRP A 260 -4.38 -9.84 12.97
CA TRP A 260 -4.95 -9.25 11.77
C TRP A 260 -5.99 -10.17 11.15
N GLN A 261 -7.13 -9.62 10.78
CA GLN A 261 -8.15 -10.28 9.97
C GLN A 261 -8.89 -9.21 9.19
N PRO A 262 -9.02 -9.34 7.85
CA PRO A 262 -9.89 -8.48 7.07
C PRO A 262 -11.35 -8.74 7.43
N ALA A 263 -12.16 -7.70 7.42
CA ALA A 263 -13.61 -7.81 7.63
C ALA A 263 -14.34 -8.08 6.31
N TYR A 264 -13.74 -7.70 5.19
CA TYR A 264 -14.31 -7.83 3.87
C TYR A 264 -13.60 -8.94 3.10
N ASP A 265 -14.26 -10.09 2.93
CA ASP A 265 -13.94 -11.03 1.85
C ASP A 265 -14.40 -10.43 0.50
N VAL A 266 -14.25 -11.20 -0.56
CA VAL A 266 -14.59 -10.71 -1.91
C VAL A 266 -16.09 -10.40 -2.06
N ASP A 267 -16.97 -11.22 -1.52
CA ASP A 267 -18.44 -11.03 -1.66
C ASP A 267 -18.87 -9.80 -0.86
N ARG A 268 -18.46 -9.69 0.39
CA ARG A 268 -18.75 -8.52 1.22
C ARG A 268 -18.16 -7.23 0.66
N ALA A 269 -16.94 -7.29 0.10
CA ALA A 269 -16.31 -6.11 -0.50
C ALA A 269 -17.12 -5.57 -1.68
N PHE A 270 -17.63 -6.46 -2.56
CA PHE A 270 -18.43 -6.04 -3.71
C PHE A 270 -19.88 -5.75 -3.32
N ASP A 271 -20.54 -6.65 -2.61
CA ASP A 271 -22.00 -6.61 -2.42
C ASP A 271 -22.43 -5.67 -1.27
N GLU A 272 -21.59 -5.53 -0.21
CA GLU A 272 -21.93 -4.68 0.95
C GLU A 272 -21.25 -3.30 0.89
N TYR A 273 -20.06 -3.17 0.25
CA TYR A 273 -19.30 -1.93 0.30
C TYR A 273 -19.19 -1.22 -1.05
N LEU A 274 -18.68 -1.87 -2.11
CA LEU A 274 -18.39 -1.18 -3.36
C LEU A 274 -19.66 -0.83 -4.14
N ILE A 275 -20.43 -1.85 -4.53
CA ILE A 275 -21.56 -1.69 -5.43
C ILE A 275 -22.62 -0.74 -4.87
N PRO A 276 -23.12 -0.90 -3.63
CA PRO A 276 -24.16 -0.02 -3.09
C PRO A 276 -23.73 1.44 -3.00
N ASN A 277 -22.49 1.70 -2.54
CA ASN A 277 -22.00 3.06 -2.38
C ASN A 277 -21.67 3.72 -3.73
N ILE A 278 -21.18 2.96 -4.71
CA ILE A 278 -20.95 3.49 -6.07
C ILE A 278 -22.28 3.80 -6.74
N ILE A 279 -23.28 2.93 -6.67
CA ILE A 279 -24.63 3.23 -7.20
C ILE A 279 -25.17 4.52 -6.58
N GLN A 280 -25.07 4.67 -5.25
CA GLN A 280 -25.51 5.88 -4.56
C GLN A 280 -24.79 7.15 -5.02
N SER A 281 -23.51 7.04 -5.41
CA SER A 281 -22.71 8.17 -5.86
C SER A 281 -23.09 8.66 -7.27
N TYR A 282 -23.77 7.83 -8.08
CA TYR A 282 -24.18 8.14 -9.45
C TYR A 282 -25.70 8.23 -9.64
N SER A 283 -26.50 8.09 -8.55
CA SER A 283 -27.95 8.31 -8.51
C SER A 283 -28.29 9.77 -8.23
#